data_04fdda1a2657bc242f2705dccb282d30
#
_entry.id   04fdda1a2657bc242f2705dccb282d30
#
_cell.length_a   1.000
_cell.length_b   1.000
_cell.length_c   1.000
_cell.angle_alpha   90.00
_cell.angle_beta   90.00
_cell.angle_gamma   90.00
#
_symmetry.space_group_name_H-M   'P 1'
#
loop_
_entity.id
_entity.type
_entity.pdbx_description
1 polymer ?
#
loop_
_entity_poly.entity_id
_entity_poly.type
_entity_poly.pdbx_seq_one_letter_code
_entity_poly.pdbx_strand_id
1 'polypeptide(L)'
;SRLFYIVRPTRAYFGEKDWQQIAVIKQLVKYIGADVQIVECPIVRDEDGLAKSSRNTLLSADERAIAPAIYKALKESVEYAKSHTVKETHDKVVADINAIEGLEVEYFEIVDGDSLQDVDSWEASDYVVGCITVYCGKTPIRLIDHIRYKG
;
A
#
# COMPACT_ATOMS: atom_id res chain seq x y z
N SER A 1 -19.85 3.49 10.15
CA SER A 1 -21.06 2.70 10.47
C SER A 1 -22.35 3.43 10.13
N ARG A 2 -22.50 4.74 10.45
CA ARG A 2 -23.69 5.53 10.12
C ARG A 2 -24.06 5.48 8.63
N LEU A 3 -23.06 5.61 7.73
CA LEU A 3 -23.26 5.59 6.29
C LEU A 3 -23.84 4.25 5.83
N PHE A 4 -23.32 3.12 6.31
CA PHE A 4 -23.86 1.78 5.99
C PHE A 4 -25.29 1.58 6.51
N TYR A 5 -25.60 2.15 7.68
CA TYR A 5 -26.94 2.08 8.23
C TYR A 5 -27.95 2.88 7.40
N ILE A 6 -27.57 4.06 6.92
CA ILE A 6 -28.44 4.96 6.12
C ILE A 6 -28.62 4.43 4.70
N VAL A 7 -27.53 4.08 4.01
CA VAL A 7 -27.55 3.70 2.59
C VAL A 7 -27.92 2.24 2.38
N ARG A 8 -27.60 1.36 3.36
CA ARG A 8 -27.81 -0.09 3.30
C ARG A 8 -27.34 -0.72 1.97
N PRO A 9 -26.08 -0.48 1.57
CA PRO A 9 -25.57 -0.99 0.32
C PRO A 9 -25.36 -2.50 0.41
N THR A 10 -25.55 -3.22 -0.70
CA THR A 10 -25.15 -4.62 -0.81
C THR A 10 -23.65 -4.78 -1.04
N ARG A 11 -23.02 -3.77 -1.65
CA ARG A 11 -21.57 -3.73 -1.92
C ARG A 11 -21.01 -2.35 -1.64
N ALA A 12 -19.80 -2.31 -1.08
CA ALA A 12 -19.03 -1.10 -0.91
C ALA A 12 -17.65 -1.28 -1.54
N TYR A 13 -17.29 -0.36 -2.42
CA TYR A 13 -16.05 -0.41 -3.20
C TYR A 13 -14.98 0.48 -2.60
N PHE A 14 -13.78 -0.07 -2.40
CA PHE A 14 -12.63 0.65 -1.85
C PHE A 14 -11.40 0.42 -2.72
N GLY A 15 -10.67 1.50 -2.99
CA GLY A 15 -9.40 1.41 -3.72
C GLY A 15 -8.30 0.77 -2.87
N GLU A 16 -7.61 -0.21 -3.41
CA GLU A 16 -6.53 -0.97 -2.72
C GLU A 16 -5.36 -0.11 -2.26
N LYS A 17 -5.23 1.11 -2.77
CA LYS A 17 -4.15 2.03 -2.36
C LYS A 17 -4.10 2.24 -0.85
N ASP A 18 -5.25 2.39 -0.20
CA ASP A 18 -5.41 2.51 1.25
C ASP A 18 -5.68 1.13 1.87
N TRP A 19 -4.74 0.20 1.73
CA TRP A 19 -4.89 -1.18 2.18
C TRP A 19 -5.28 -1.31 3.65
N GLN A 20 -4.62 -0.54 4.52
CA GLN A 20 -4.92 -0.51 5.95
C GLN A 20 -6.36 -0.08 6.23
N GLN A 21 -6.88 0.90 5.48
CA GLN A 21 -8.27 1.34 5.60
C GLN A 21 -9.24 0.22 5.22
N ILE A 22 -8.97 -0.53 4.14
CA ILE A 22 -9.79 -1.66 3.73
C ILE A 22 -9.85 -2.73 4.81
N ALA A 23 -8.72 -3.09 5.40
CA ALA A 23 -8.66 -4.08 6.47
C ALA A 23 -9.46 -3.65 7.70
N VAL A 24 -9.36 -2.40 8.11
CA VAL A 24 -10.15 -1.82 9.21
C VAL A 24 -11.64 -1.86 8.88
N ILE A 25 -12.04 -1.52 7.66
CA ILE A 25 -13.44 -1.52 7.24
C ILE A 25 -14.01 -2.95 7.20
N LYS A 26 -13.25 -3.92 6.73
CA LYS A 26 -13.63 -5.34 6.78
C LYS A 26 -13.89 -5.82 8.21
N GLN A 27 -13.02 -5.44 9.15
CA GLN A 27 -13.22 -5.76 10.57
C GLN A 27 -14.45 -5.05 11.14
N LEU A 28 -14.67 -3.77 10.78
CA LEU A 28 -15.84 -3.02 11.20
C LEU A 28 -17.14 -3.67 10.71
N VAL A 29 -17.20 -4.08 9.44
CA VAL A 29 -18.38 -4.76 8.85
C VAL A 29 -18.69 -6.05 9.60
N LYS A 30 -17.67 -6.84 9.94
CA LYS A 30 -17.83 -8.05 10.78
C LYS A 30 -18.35 -7.71 12.18
N TYR A 31 -17.76 -6.68 12.80
CA TYR A 31 -18.11 -6.29 14.17
C TYR A 31 -19.56 -5.78 14.31
N ILE A 32 -20.03 -5.00 13.34
CA ILE A 32 -21.40 -4.47 13.35
C ILE A 32 -22.43 -5.42 12.76
N GLY A 33 -22.01 -6.59 12.27
CA GLY A 33 -22.88 -7.58 11.63
C GLY A 33 -23.61 -7.04 10.39
N ALA A 34 -23.00 -6.11 9.66
CA ALA A 34 -23.60 -5.54 8.45
C ALA A 34 -23.49 -6.51 7.27
N ASP A 35 -24.60 -6.69 6.56
CA ASP A 35 -24.64 -7.50 5.32
C ASP A 35 -24.17 -6.66 4.12
N VAL A 36 -22.88 -6.33 4.12
CA VAL A 36 -22.21 -5.52 3.09
C VAL A 36 -20.98 -6.23 2.59
N GLN A 37 -20.93 -6.51 1.30
CA GLN A 37 -19.73 -7.05 0.66
C GLN A 37 -18.72 -5.92 0.40
N ILE A 38 -17.52 -6.03 0.95
CA ILE A 38 -16.41 -5.11 0.64
C ILE A 38 -15.72 -5.59 -0.64
N VAL A 39 -15.70 -4.74 -1.65
CA VAL A 39 -15.05 -5.01 -2.94
C VAL A 39 -13.79 -4.15 -3.05
N GLU A 40 -12.65 -4.81 -3.19
CA GLU A 40 -11.36 -4.17 -3.41
C GLU A 40 -11.22 -3.80 -4.88
N CYS A 41 -10.87 -2.55 -5.15
CA CYS A 41 -10.62 -2.07 -6.49
C CYS A 41 -9.12 -1.90 -6.70
N PRO A 42 -8.54 -2.44 -7.78
CA PRO A 42 -7.12 -2.29 -8.07
C PRO A 42 -6.66 -0.83 -8.06
N ILE A 43 -5.40 -0.60 -7.69
CA ILE A 43 -4.79 0.73 -7.75
C ILE A 43 -4.79 1.22 -9.20
N VAL A 44 -5.31 2.41 -9.40
CA VAL A 44 -5.14 3.13 -10.66
C VAL A 44 -3.80 3.84 -10.61
N ARG A 45 -2.97 3.62 -11.61
CA ARG A 45 -1.64 4.22 -11.74
C ARG A 45 -1.55 5.09 -12.98
N ASP A 46 -0.65 6.06 -12.96
CA ASP A 46 -0.20 6.77 -14.14
C ASP A 46 0.69 5.85 -14.99
N GLU A 47 0.97 6.24 -16.25
CA GLU A 47 1.76 5.43 -17.19
C GLU A 47 3.16 5.05 -16.66
N ASP A 48 3.74 5.90 -15.81
CA ASP A 48 5.04 5.69 -15.16
C ASP A 48 4.97 4.87 -13.85
N GLY A 49 3.78 4.40 -13.48
CA GLY A 49 3.55 3.53 -12.33
C GLY A 49 3.17 4.26 -11.04
N LEU A 50 3.22 5.59 -10.98
CA LEU A 50 2.83 6.31 -9.78
C LEU A 50 1.34 6.09 -9.46
N ALA A 51 1.04 5.68 -8.22
CA ALA A 51 -0.33 5.53 -7.76
C ALA A 51 -1.08 6.88 -7.80
N LYS A 52 -2.23 6.91 -8.46
CA LYS A 52 -3.02 8.15 -8.57
C LYS A 52 -3.48 8.65 -7.21
N SER A 53 -3.27 9.94 -6.98
CA SER A 53 -3.67 10.63 -5.76
C SER A 53 -3.87 12.12 -6.04
N SER A 54 -4.82 12.74 -5.34
CA SER A 54 -4.94 14.20 -5.33
C SER A 54 -3.67 14.89 -4.80
N ARG A 55 -2.90 14.22 -3.95
CA ARG A 55 -1.62 14.72 -3.43
C ARG A 55 -0.55 14.87 -4.50
N ASN A 56 -0.65 14.13 -5.61
CA ASN A 56 0.32 14.21 -6.71
C ASN A 56 0.35 15.61 -7.34
N THR A 57 -0.75 16.35 -7.28
CA THR A 57 -0.82 17.74 -7.77
C THR A 57 0.01 18.74 -6.95
N LEU A 58 0.40 18.35 -5.73
CA LEU A 58 1.22 19.15 -4.83
C LEU A 58 2.72 18.98 -5.09
N LEU A 59 3.11 17.98 -5.87
CA LEU A 59 4.50 17.71 -6.23
C LEU A 59 5.01 18.73 -7.25
N SER A 60 6.24 19.22 -7.04
CA SER A 60 6.97 19.94 -8.08
C SER A 60 7.29 19.04 -9.27
N ALA A 61 7.73 19.59 -10.39
CA ALA A 61 8.11 18.81 -11.56
C ALA A 61 9.24 17.80 -11.25
N ASP A 62 10.24 18.22 -10.47
CA ASP A 62 11.36 17.35 -10.06
C ASP A 62 10.89 16.25 -9.10
N GLU A 63 10.07 16.59 -8.13
CA GLU A 63 9.47 15.64 -7.18
C GLU A 63 8.56 14.63 -7.90
N ARG A 64 7.76 15.08 -8.86
CA ARG A 64 6.92 14.21 -9.68
C ARG A 64 7.75 13.25 -10.53
N ALA A 65 8.93 13.65 -10.99
CA ALA A 65 9.83 12.83 -11.78
C ALA A 65 10.44 11.68 -10.97
N ILE A 66 10.71 11.87 -9.68
CA ILE A 66 11.29 10.83 -8.80
C ILE A 66 10.24 9.96 -8.13
N ALA A 67 9.02 10.44 -7.93
CA ALA A 67 7.96 9.71 -7.23
C ALA A 67 7.66 8.30 -7.79
N PRO A 68 7.70 8.03 -9.10
CA PRO A 68 7.49 6.69 -9.67
C PRO A 68 8.50 5.64 -9.22
N ALA A 69 9.66 6.06 -8.71
CA ALA A 69 10.67 5.15 -8.18
C ALA A 69 10.15 4.33 -6.98
N ILE A 70 9.15 4.81 -6.25
CA ILE A 70 8.47 4.07 -5.18
C ILE A 70 7.88 2.78 -5.73
N TYR A 71 7.05 2.87 -6.75
CA TYR A 71 6.45 1.69 -7.36
C TYR A 71 7.47 0.79 -8.03
N LYS A 72 8.48 1.37 -8.67
CA LYS A 72 9.58 0.60 -9.26
C LYS A 72 10.27 -0.27 -8.21
N ALA A 73 10.64 0.30 -7.07
CA ALA A 73 11.25 -0.43 -5.97
C ALA A 73 10.34 -1.54 -5.43
N LEU A 74 9.04 -1.26 -5.26
CA LEU A 74 8.05 -2.25 -4.85
C LEU A 74 7.94 -3.40 -5.85
N LYS A 75 7.87 -3.10 -7.13
CA LYS A 75 7.76 -4.09 -8.20
C LYS A 75 8.99 -4.99 -8.28
N GLU A 76 10.18 -4.42 -8.21
CA GLU A 76 11.44 -5.15 -8.20
C GLU A 76 11.57 -6.04 -6.95
N SER A 77 11.02 -5.61 -5.81
CA SER A 77 11.03 -6.38 -4.58
C SER A 77 10.22 -7.68 -4.65
N VAL A 78 9.20 -7.75 -5.51
CA VAL A 78 8.42 -8.99 -5.72
C VAL A 78 9.29 -10.09 -6.32
N GLU A 79 10.13 -9.76 -7.29
CA GLU A 79 11.09 -10.73 -7.86
C GLU A 79 12.19 -11.09 -6.85
N TYR A 80 12.69 -10.10 -6.11
CA TYR A 80 13.69 -10.31 -5.08
C TYR A 80 13.19 -11.23 -3.95
N ALA A 81 11.94 -11.10 -3.57
CA ALA A 81 11.28 -11.91 -2.55
C ALA A 81 11.25 -13.41 -2.86
N LYS A 82 11.33 -13.79 -4.14
CA LYS A 82 11.33 -15.20 -4.55
C LYS A 82 12.55 -15.99 -4.06
N SER A 83 13.64 -15.31 -3.79
CA SER A 83 14.91 -15.92 -3.37
C SER A 83 15.48 -15.36 -2.06
N HIS A 84 14.78 -14.45 -1.41
CA HIS A 84 15.22 -13.78 -0.19
C HIS A 84 14.14 -13.80 0.90
N THR A 85 14.55 -13.56 2.13
CA THR A 85 13.63 -13.52 3.28
C THR A 85 12.77 -12.26 3.28
N VAL A 86 11.71 -12.27 4.11
CA VAL A 86 10.86 -11.10 4.33
C VAL A 86 11.69 -9.90 4.82
N LYS A 87 12.61 -10.14 5.78
CA LYS A 87 13.49 -9.08 6.32
C LYS A 87 14.42 -8.51 5.27
N GLU A 88 15.06 -9.36 4.46
CA GLU A 88 15.94 -8.91 3.38
C GLU A 88 15.19 -8.10 2.32
N THR A 89 13.97 -8.53 1.98
CA THR A 89 13.10 -7.81 1.05
C THR A 89 12.67 -6.46 1.59
N HIS A 90 12.29 -6.41 2.88
CA HIS A 90 11.97 -5.17 3.58
C HIS A 90 13.15 -4.18 3.54
N ASP A 91 14.33 -4.64 3.96
CA ASP A 91 15.52 -3.80 4.04
C ASP A 91 15.96 -3.30 2.66
N LYS A 92 15.81 -4.13 1.62
CA LYS A 92 16.07 -3.73 0.22
C LYS A 92 15.17 -2.59 -0.23
N VAL A 93 13.87 -2.69 -0.03
CA VAL A 93 12.90 -1.65 -0.45
C VAL A 93 13.21 -0.33 0.23
N VAL A 94 13.44 -0.36 1.54
CA VAL A 94 13.76 0.84 2.32
C VAL A 94 15.07 1.47 1.83
N ALA A 95 16.11 0.66 1.61
CA ALA A 95 17.40 1.14 1.13
C ALA A 95 17.32 1.72 -0.29
N ASP A 96 16.63 1.04 -1.20
CA ASP A 96 16.50 1.48 -2.60
C ASP A 96 15.78 2.83 -2.71
N ILE A 97 14.73 3.04 -1.92
CA ILE A 97 13.98 4.28 -1.93
C ILE A 97 14.74 5.40 -1.22
N ASN A 98 15.32 5.14 -0.06
CA ASN A 98 16.09 6.14 0.70
C ASN A 98 17.39 6.55 -0.01
N ALA A 99 17.90 5.76 -0.96
CA ALA A 99 19.05 6.12 -1.80
C ALA A 99 18.71 7.22 -2.82
N ILE A 100 17.43 7.48 -3.05
CA ILE A 100 16.99 8.50 -4.00
C ILE A 100 16.84 9.84 -3.27
N GLU A 101 17.60 10.83 -3.71
CA GLU A 101 17.50 12.18 -3.15
C GLU A 101 16.08 12.74 -3.33
N GLY A 102 15.49 13.20 -2.24
CA GLY A 102 14.11 13.72 -2.22
C GLY A 102 13.05 12.69 -1.83
N LEU A 103 13.40 11.43 -1.63
CA LEU A 103 12.51 10.40 -1.08
C LEU A 103 13.00 9.93 0.29
N GLU A 104 12.06 9.81 1.23
CA GLU A 104 12.31 9.27 2.57
C GLU A 104 11.19 8.33 2.98
N VAL A 105 11.53 7.07 3.26
CA VAL A 105 10.54 6.09 3.74
C VAL A 105 10.14 6.44 5.17
N GLU A 106 8.86 6.73 5.40
CA GLU A 106 8.31 6.88 6.74
C GLU A 106 8.18 5.52 7.41
N TYR A 107 7.56 4.57 6.71
CA TYR A 107 7.52 3.16 7.09
C TYR A 107 7.30 2.27 5.85
N PHE A 108 7.75 1.04 5.97
CA PHE A 108 7.40 -0.05 5.08
C PHE A 108 7.15 -1.30 5.92
N GLU A 109 5.97 -1.90 5.79
CA GLU A 109 5.56 -3.06 6.57
C GLU A 109 5.12 -4.17 5.62
N ILE A 110 5.61 -5.39 5.86
CA ILE A 110 5.17 -6.59 5.15
C ILE A 110 4.29 -7.38 6.11
N VAL A 111 3.01 -7.48 5.76
CA VAL A 111 1.97 -7.95 6.67
C VAL A 111 1.06 -8.98 6.01
N ASP A 112 0.34 -9.74 6.84
CA ASP A 112 -0.83 -10.48 6.41
C ASP A 112 -1.91 -9.52 5.90
N GLY A 113 -2.44 -9.79 4.70
CA GLY A 113 -3.36 -8.88 4.01
C GLY A 113 -4.74 -8.73 4.67
N ASP A 114 -5.12 -9.66 5.51
CA ASP A 114 -6.42 -9.65 6.22
C ASP A 114 -6.30 -9.12 7.64
N SER A 115 -5.29 -9.55 8.40
CA SER A 115 -5.12 -9.23 9.81
C SER A 115 -4.26 -7.99 10.06
N LEU A 116 -3.44 -7.57 9.09
CA LEU A 116 -2.41 -6.54 9.21
C LEU A 116 -1.32 -6.88 10.25
N GLN A 117 -1.20 -8.14 10.64
CA GLN A 117 -0.12 -8.57 11.50
C GLN A 117 1.17 -8.75 10.70
N ASP A 118 2.29 -8.37 11.28
CA ASP A 118 3.59 -8.57 10.68
C ASP A 118 3.83 -10.05 10.38
N VAL A 119 4.46 -10.34 9.24
CA VAL A 119 4.90 -11.68 8.87
C VAL A 119 6.42 -11.76 8.90
N ASP A 120 6.93 -12.80 9.55
CA ASP A 120 8.38 -13.05 9.67
C ASP A 120 8.91 -13.93 8.53
N SER A 121 8.03 -14.67 7.87
CA SER A 121 8.35 -15.52 6.74
C SER A 121 7.23 -15.54 5.71
N TRP A 122 7.57 -15.91 4.48
CA TRP A 122 6.58 -15.99 3.39
C TRP A 122 5.55 -17.09 3.60
N GLU A 123 5.87 -18.11 4.42
CA GLU A 123 5.01 -19.23 4.78
C GLU A 123 4.02 -18.90 5.91
N ALA A 124 4.24 -17.81 6.63
CA ALA A 124 3.40 -17.40 7.76
C ALA A 124 1.96 -17.03 7.35
N SER A 125 1.75 -16.67 6.08
CA SER A 125 0.43 -16.34 5.54
C SER A 125 0.32 -16.73 4.07
N ASP A 126 -0.89 -17.02 3.61
CA ASP A 126 -1.21 -17.23 2.19
C ASP A 126 -1.55 -15.92 1.47
N TYR A 127 -1.64 -14.82 2.21
CA TYR A 127 -1.94 -13.51 1.69
C TYR A 127 -1.02 -12.45 2.31
N VAL A 128 0.01 -12.05 1.56
CA VAL A 128 1.07 -11.16 2.06
C VAL A 128 1.14 -9.89 1.21
N VAL A 129 1.07 -8.76 1.87
CA VAL A 129 1.15 -7.44 1.23
C VAL A 129 2.22 -6.58 1.89
N GLY A 130 2.86 -5.72 1.09
CA GLY A 130 3.74 -4.67 1.57
C GLY A 130 3.04 -3.32 1.50
N CYS A 131 2.94 -2.62 2.60
CA CYS A 131 2.36 -1.29 2.70
C CYS A 131 3.44 -0.27 2.96
N ILE A 132 3.50 0.78 2.16
CA ILE A 132 4.54 1.80 2.25
C ILE A 132 3.97 3.21 2.35
N THR A 133 4.66 4.03 3.13
CA THR A 133 4.49 5.48 3.14
C THR A 133 5.85 6.13 2.94
N VAL A 134 5.92 7.05 1.99
CA VAL A 134 7.14 7.76 1.61
C VAL A 134 6.88 9.26 1.60
N TYR A 135 7.77 10.02 2.20
CA TYR A 135 7.81 11.48 2.05
C TYR A 135 8.57 11.85 0.78
N CYS A 136 7.99 12.74 -0.01
CA CYS A 136 8.57 13.24 -1.25
C CYS A 136 8.71 14.75 -1.19
N GLY A 137 9.93 15.23 -1.40
CA GLY A 137 10.25 16.66 -1.53
C GLY A 137 10.64 17.37 -0.25
N LYS A 138 11.01 18.65 -0.41
CA LYS A 138 11.44 19.54 0.69
C LYS A 138 10.27 19.97 1.59
N THR A 139 9.09 20.19 0.99
CA THR A 139 7.84 20.30 1.73
C THR A 139 7.19 18.92 1.65
N PRO A 140 7.46 18.04 2.62
CA PRO A 140 7.28 16.61 2.39
C PRO A 140 5.82 16.26 2.11
N ILE A 141 5.57 15.79 0.90
CA ILE A 141 4.28 15.25 0.50
C ILE A 141 4.26 13.77 0.84
N ARG A 142 3.31 13.35 1.63
CA ARG A 142 3.15 11.97 2.06
C ARG A 142 2.46 11.15 0.97
N LEU A 143 3.20 10.25 0.34
CA LEU A 143 2.73 9.33 -0.68
C LEU A 143 2.58 7.93 -0.09
N ILE A 144 1.50 7.26 -0.42
CA ILE A 144 1.21 5.89 0.02
C ILE A 144 1.06 4.96 -1.18
N ASP A 145 1.50 3.74 -1.02
CA ASP A 145 1.35 2.67 -2.01
C ASP A 145 1.31 1.31 -1.31
N HIS A 146 0.99 0.26 -2.05
CA HIS A 146 1.14 -1.10 -1.58
C HIS A 146 1.50 -2.04 -2.74
N ILE A 147 2.00 -3.21 -2.39
CA ILE A 147 2.31 -4.29 -3.33
C ILE A 147 1.89 -5.63 -2.75
N ARG A 148 1.39 -6.53 -3.60
CA ARG A 148 1.07 -7.90 -3.20
C ARG A 148 2.25 -8.80 -3.50
N TYR A 149 2.72 -9.53 -2.48
CA TYR A 149 3.77 -10.54 -2.60
C TYR A 149 3.19 -11.94 -2.80
N LYS A 150 2.07 -12.25 -2.16
CA LYS A 150 1.42 -13.55 -2.18
C LYS A 150 -0.09 -13.41 -2.05
N GLY A 151 -0.83 -14.26 -2.74
CA GLY A 151 -2.31 -14.26 -2.71
C GLY A 151 -2.99 -13.87 -3.99
#